data_42b64e186de96310c67714b50cb9d36d
#
_entry.id   42b64e186de96310c67714b50cb9d36d
#
_cell.length_a   1.000
_cell.length_b   1.000
_cell.length_c   1.000
_cell.angle_alpha   90.00
_cell.angle_beta   90.00
_cell.angle_gamma   90.00
#
_symmetry.space_group_name_H-M   'P 1'
#
loop_
_entity.id
_entity.type
_entity.pdbx_description
1 polymer ?
#
loop_
_entity_poly.entity_id
_entity_poly.type
_entity_poly.pdbx_seq_one_letter_code
_entity_poly.pdbx_strand_id
1 'polypeptide(L)'
;MSAPVTHVVIEADGGSRGNPGQAAYGALVKDADTGRVLAEEGTRIGTASNNVAEYSGLIAGLKMAELVAPGADIEVRMDSKLVVEQMSGNWKIKHPDMKPLALAANRLAPFGTTYTWVPREQNKHADRLAN
;
A
#
# COMPACT_ATOMS: atom_id res chain seq x y z
N MET A 1 7.39 -6.97 28.98
CA MET A 1 7.60 -6.11 27.79
C MET A 1 7.60 -6.95 26.53
N SER A 2 6.83 -6.53 25.54
CA SER A 2 6.90 -7.18 24.24
C SER A 2 8.14 -6.73 23.48
N ALA A 3 8.71 -7.61 22.67
CA ALA A 3 9.82 -7.25 21.78
C ALA A 3 9.39 -6.19 20.79
N PRO A 4 10.28 -5.28 20.37
CA PRO A 4 9.94 -4.31 19.32
C PRO A 4 9.61 -5.04 18.02
N VAL A 5 8.69 -4.47 17.25
CA VAL A 5 8.35 -4.99 15.93
C VAL A 5 9.48 -4.63 14.97
N THR A 6 10.09 -5.64 14.35
CA THR A 6 11.24 -5.45 13.46
C THR A 6 10.91 -5.69 11.99
N HIS A 7 9.80 -6.36 11.71
CA HIS A 7 9.35 -6.67 10.34
C HIS A 7 7.84 -6.48 10.27
N VAL A 8 7.39 -5.74 9.27
CA VAL A 8 5.96 -5.54 9.03
C VAL A 8 5.59 -5.92 7.60
N VAL A 9 4.32 -6.29 7.44
CA VAL A 9 3.69 -6.48 6.13
C VAL A 9 2.64 -5.38 5.99
N ILE A 10 2.70 -4.67 4.87
CA ILE A 10 1.66 -3.73 4.46
C ILE A 10 0.79 -4.44 3.43
N GLU A 11 -0.53 -4.41 3.64
CA GLU A 11 -1.50 -4.79 2.62
C GLU A 11 -2.25 -3.53 2.21
N ALA A 12 -2.36 -3.30 0.91
CA ALA A 12 -3.01 -2.10 0.39
C ALA A 12 -3.84 -2.44 -0.83
N ASP A 13 -4.94 -1.72 -1.01
CA ASP A 13 -5.85 -1.86 -2.13
C ASP A 13 -6.48 -0.50 -2.43
N GLY A 14 -6.92 -0.32 -3.66
CA GLY A 14 -7.60 0.89 -4.07
C GLY A 14 -8.44 0.64 -5.31
N GLY A 15 -9.44 1.47 -5.52
CA GLY A 15 -10.27 1.34 -6.68
C GLY A 15 -11.21 2.52 -6.86
N SER A 16 -11.85 2.58 -8.03
CA SER A 16 -12.84 3.59 -8.33
C SER A 16 -14.08 2.96 -8.95
N ARG A 17 -15.22 3.57 -8.68
CA ARG A 17 -16.49 3.22 -9.34
C ARG A 17 -16.56 4.02 -10.65
N GLY A 18 -16.32 3.32 -11.77
CA GLY A 18 -15.96 3.98 -13.02
C GLY A 18 -14.47 4.29 -13.00
N ASN A 19 -13.83 4.50 -14.10
CA ASN A 19 -12.38 4.72 -14.14
C ASN A 19 -12.06 5.87 -15.13
N PRO A 20 -12.03 7.15 -14.67
CA PRO A 20 -12.11 7.58 -13.26
C PRO A 20 -13.51 7.60 -12.68
N GLY A 21 -13.62 7.69 -11.38
CA GLY A 21 -14.87 7.77 -10.66
C GLY A 21 -14.65 7.93 -9.17
N GLN A 22 -15.67 7.74 -8.36
CA GLN A 22 -15.56 7.80 -6.91
C GLN A 22 -14.59 6.73 -6.43
N ALA A 23 -13.50 7.16 -5.83
CA ALA A 23 -12.38 6.31 -5.48
C ALA A 23 -12.15 6.23 -3.97
N ALA A 24 -11.57 5.11 -3.55
CA ALA A 24 -11.21 4.88 -2.16
C ALA A 24 -10.03 3.93 -2.09
N TYR A 25 -9.35 3.93 -0.95
CA TYR A 25 -8.31 2.95 -0.67
C TYR A 25 -8.49 2.34 0.71
N GLY A 26 -7.86 1.17 0.89
CA GLY A 26 -7.68 0.54 2.18
C GLY A 26 -6.22 0.16 2.36
N ALA A 27 -5.73 0.26 3.58
CA ALA A 27 -4.36 -0.12 3.91
C ALA A 27 -4.29 -0.60 5.34
N LEU A 28 -3.43 -1.57 5.60
CA LEU A 28 -3.15 -2.03 6.95
C LEU A 28 -1.67 -2.38 7.09
N VAL A 29 -1.20 -2.32 8.31
CA VAL A 29 0.14 -2.72 8.70
C VAL A 29 0.02 -3.80 9.76
N LYS A 30 0.68 -4.92 9.55
CA LYS A 30 0.68 -5.99 10.52
C LYS A 30 2.09 -6.45 10.83
N ASP A 31 2.27 -6.93 12.06
CA ASP A 31 3.50 -7.58 12.49
C ASP A 31 3.70 -8.84 11.66
N ALA A 32 4.82 -8.92 10.93
CA ALA A 32 5.10 -10.07 10.07
C ALA A 32 5.29 -11.36 10.86
N ASP A 33 5.73 -11.28 12.10
CA ASP A 33 6.02 -12.46 12.92
C ASP A 33 4.78 -13.05 13.56
N THR A 34 3.83 -12.19 13.98
CA THR A 34 2.63 -12.63 14.74
C THR A 34 1.34 -12.56 13.91
N GLY A 35 1.33 -11.80 12.82
CA GLY A 35 0.13 -11.52 12.03
C GLY A 35 -0.80 -10.50 12.67
N ARG A 36 -0.42 -9.90 13.81
CA ARG A 36 -1.25 -8.93 14.50
C ARG A 36 -1.34 -7.63 13.69
N VAL A 37 -2.56 -7.12 13.53
CA VAL A 37 -2.78 -5.82 12.87
C VAL A 37 -2.39 -4.70 13.83
N LEU A 38 -1.45 -3.86 13.39
CA LEU A 38 -0.93 -2.73 14.17
C LEU A 38 -1.67 -1.44 13.87
N ALA A 39 -2.12 -1.26 12.63
CA ALA A 39 -2.88 -0.09 12.19
C ALA A 39 -3.63 -0.44 10.92
N GLU A 40 -4.78 0.22 10.71
CA GLU A 40 -5.54 0.08 9.46
C GLU A 40 -6.32 1.35 9.17
N GLU A 41 -6.59 1.58 7.88
CA GLU A 41 -7.29 2.78 7.42
C GLU A 41 -8.07 2.46 6.15
N GLY A 42 -9.28 3.00 6.06
CA GLY A 42 -10.07 3.04 4.84
C GLY A 42 -10.50 4.47 4.58
N THR A 43 -10.27 4.99 3.38
CA THR A 43 -10.47 6.41 3.08
C THR A 43 -11.03 6.61 1.68
N ARG A 44 -12.05 7.46 1.57
CA ARG A 44 -12.54 7.97 0.28
C ARG A 44 -11.68 9.14 -0.15
N ILE A 45 -11.30 9.17 -1.43
CA ILE A 45 -10.40 10.19 -1.96
C ILE A 45 -11.04 11.05 -3.05
N GLY A 46 -12.36 10.95 -3.25
CA GLY A 46 -13.05 11.70 -4.29
C GLY A 46 -12.89 11.04 -5.65
N THR A 47 -12.93 11.82 -6.73
CA THR A 47 -12.82 11.29 -8.08
C THR A 47 -11.36 11.04 -8.44
N ALA A 48 -11.04 9.79 -8.77
CA ALA A 48 -9.70 9.39 -9.18
C ALA A 48 -9.76 8.11 -10.01
N SER A 49 -8.65 7.78 -10.66
CA SER A 49 -8.51 6.50 -11.36
C SER A 49 -8.22 5.37 -10.38
N ASN A 50 -8.40 4.12 -10.84
CA ASN A 50 -8.00 2.94 -10.07
C ASN A 50 -6.53 3.02 -9.64
N ASN A 51 -5.64 3.40 -10.57
CA ASN A 51 -4.21 3.42 -10.29
C ASN A 51 -3.83 4.48 -9.24
N VAL A 52 -4.46 5.64 -9.28
CA VAL A 52 -4.26 6.67 -8.26
C VAL A 52 -4.73 6.17 -6.89
N ALA A 53 -5.88 5.50 -6.83
CA ALA A 53 -6.37 4.92 -5.58
C ALA A 53 -5.42 3.86 -5.03
N GLU A 54 -4.86 3.00 -5.90
CA GLU A 54 -3.89 1.98 -5.50
C GLU A 54 -2.62 2.61 -4.91
N TYR A 55 -2.05 3.61 -5.55
CA TYR A 55 -0.89 4.33 -5.00
C TYR A 55 -1.21 5.04 -3.71
N SER A 56 -2.41 5.61 -3.59
CA SER A 56 -2.85 6.28 -2.36
C SER A 56 -2.89 5.30 -1.17
N GLY A 57 -3.36 4.09 -1.41
CA GLY A 57 -3.35 3.03 -0.40
C GLY A 57 -1.93 2.65 0.01
N LEU A 58 -1.03 2.48 -0.95
CA LEU A 58 0.38 2.21 -0.67
C LEU A 58 1.00 3.30 0.19
N ILE A 59 0.80 4.56 -0.17
CA ILE A 59 1.35 5.70 0.57
C ILE A 59 0.80 5.72 2.00
N ALA A 60 -0.50 5.49 2.18
CA ALA A 60 -1.10 5.42 3.51
C ALA A 60 -0.49 4.32 4.35
N GLY A 61 -0.28 3.14 3.77
CA GLY A 61 0.36 2.01 4.46
C GLY A 61 1.78 2.34 4.90
N LEU A 62 2.57 2.97 4.02
CA LEU A 62 3.95 3.37 4.36
C LEU A 62 3.99 4.41 5.48
N LYS A 63 3.07 5.38 5.47
CA LYS A 63 2.96 6.38 6.54
C LYS A 63 2.59 5.74 7.88
N MET A 64 1.62 4.83 7.87
CA MET A 64 1.23 4.12 9.09
C MET A 64 2.38 3.29 9.65
N ALA A 65 3.13 2.59 8.77
CA ALA A 65 4.27 1.78 9.20
C ALA A 65 5.33 2.62 9.91
N GLU A 66 5.60 3.83 9.41
CA GLU A 66 6.54 4.74 10.07
C GLU A 66 6.08 5.15 11.46
N LEU A 67 4.77 5.33 11.64
CA LEU A 67 4.20 5.71 12.94
C LEU A 67 4.20 4.56 13.95
N VAL A 68 3.85 3.34 13.51
CA VAL A 68 3.62 2.22 14.45
C VAL A 68 4.82 1.29 14.59
N ALA A 69 5.75 1.30 13.64
CA ALA A 69 6.92 0.42 13.64
C ALA A 69 8.12 1.12 12.98
N PRO A 70 8.55 2.28 13.50
CA PRO A 70 9.67 3.00 12.90
C PRO A 70 10.92 2.13 12.88
N GLY A 71 11.62 2.13 11.75
CA GLY A 71 12.83 1.33 11.57
C GLY A 71 12.61 -0.14 11.21
N ALA A 72 11.37 -0.61 11.16
CA ALA A 72 11.09 -1.99 10.77
C ALA A 72 11.31 -2.20 9.27
N ASP A 73 11.73 -3.42 8.89
CA ASP A 73 11.75 -3.84 7.50
C ASP A 73 10.32 -4.02 7.00
N ILE A 74 10.08 -3.67 5.74
CA ILE A 74 8.75 -3.65 5.16
C ILE A 74 8.65 -4.56 3.94
N GLU A 75 7.64 -5.44 3.94
CA GLU A 75 7.15 -6.10 2.74
C GLU A 75 5.77 -5.54 2.42
N VAL A 76 5.58 -5.05 1.19
CA VAL A 76 4.27 -4.57 0.71
C VAL A 76 3.64 -5.66 -0.14
N ARG A 77 2.39 -6.00 0.14
CA ARG A 77 1.59 -6.96 -0.64
C ARG A 77 0.39 -6.25 -1.24
N MET A 78 0.26 -6.33 -2.54
CA MET A 78 -0.83 -5.70 -3.29
C MET A 78 -1.27 -6.61 -4.42
N ASP A 79 -2.52 -6.50 -4.82
CA ASP A 79 -3.04 -7.19 -6.00
C ASP A 79 -3.00 -6.33 -7.27
N SER A 80 -2.44 -5.14 -7.19
CA SER A 80 -2.15 -4.31 -8.36
C SER A 80 -0.79 -4.68 -8.94
N LYS A 81 -0.81 -5.42 -10.04
CA LYS A 81 0.41 -5.80 -10.76
C LYS A 81 1.20 -4.57 -11.19
N LEU A 82 0.49 -3.55 -11.69
CA LEU A 82 1.11 -2.31 -12.16
C LEU A 82 1.94 -1.64 -11.06
N VAL A 83 1.33 -1.42 -9.88
CA VAL A 83 2.02 -0.75 -8.77
C VAL A 83 3.21 -1.58 -8.29
N VAL A 84 3.01 -2.89 -8.12
CA VAL A 84 4.07 -3.78 -7.66
C VAL A 84 5.26 -3.76 -8.63
N GLU A 85 5.00 -3.86 -9.92
CA GLU A 85 6.07 -3.88 -10.93
C GLU A 85 6.75 -2.51 -11.07
N GLN A 86 6.01 -1.42 -10.99
CA GLN A 86 6.58 -0.08 -11.03
C GLN A 86 7.45 0.20 -9.80
N MET A 87 6.98 -0.15 -8.63
CA MET A 87 7.73 0.09 -7.38
C MET A 87 8.95 -0.85 -7.26
N SER A 88 8.88 -2.02 -7.87
CA SER A 88 10.02 -2.95 -7.94
C SER A 88 11.06 -2.55 -8.99
N GLY A 89 10.77 -1.54 -9.81
CA GLY A 89 11.68 -1.06 -10.83
C GLY A 89 11.63 -1.84 -12.15
N ASN A 90 10.67 -2.74 -12.31
CA ASN A 90 10.54 -3.58 -13.51
C ASN A 90 9.78 -2.90 -14.63
N TRP A 91 8.86 -2.02 -14.31
CA TRP A 91 8.05 -1.28 -15.28
C TRP A 91 8.24 0.22 -15.10
N LYS A 92 8.32 0.94 -16.23
CA LYS A 92 8.42 2.40 -16.21
C LYS A 92 7.11 3.04 -15.79
N ILE A 93 7.21 4.16 -15.10
CA ILE A 93 6.06 4.98 -14.71
C ILE A 93 5.93 6.07 -15.76
N LYS A 94 4.96 5.92 -16.67
CA LYS A 94 4.78 6.85 -17.80
C LYS A 94 3.69 7.88 -17.56
N HIS A 95 2.66 7.52 -16.79
CA HIS A 95 1.50 8.37 -16.61
C HIS A 95 1.82 9.52 -15.63
N PRO A 96 1.56 10.79 -16.02
CA PRO A 96 1.92 11.93 -15.19
C PRO A 96 1.20 11.98 -13.85
N ASP A 97 0.02 11.37 -13.73
CA ASP A 97 -0.72 11.33 -12.46
C ASP A 97 -0.07 10.38 -11.45
N MET A 98 0.63 9.36 -11.94
CA MET A 98 1.24 8.35 -11.08
C MET A 98 2.67 8.68 -10.68
N LYS A 99 3.39 9.46 -11.49
CA LYS A 99 4.79 9.80 -11.19
C LYS A 99 4.99 10.45 -9.83
N PRO A 100 4.24 11.50 -9.45
CA PRO A 100 4.42 12.11 -8.14
C PRO A 100 4.04 11.17 -6.99
N LEU A 101 3.06 10.30 -7.20
CA LEU A 101 2.64 9.33 -6.17
C LEU A 101 3.71 8.26 -5.97
N ALA A 102 4.29 7.74 -7.05
CA ALA A 102 5.38 6.77 -6.97
C ALA A 102 6.62 7.38 -6.30
N LEU A 103 6.92 8.64 -6.61
CA LEU A 103 8.03 9.35 -5.98
C LEU A 103 7.79 9.53 -4.48
N ALA A 104 6.58 9.90 -4.09
CA ALA A 104 6.22 10.03 -2.68
C ALA A 104 6.35 8.68 -1.95
N ALA A 105 5.88 7.59 -2.56
CA ALA A 105 6.03 6.26 -2.00
C ALA A 105 7.50 5.88 -1.83
N ASN A 106 8.35 6.15 -2.83
CA ASN A 106 9.78 5.87 -2.74
C ASN A 106 10.45 6.63 -1.60
N ARG A 107 10.05 7.87 -1.37
CA ARG A 107 10.62 8.69 -0.28
C ARG A 107 10.23 8.16 1.09
N LEU A 108 9.04 7.58 1.21
CA LEU A 108 8.53 7.03 2.47
C LEU A 108 9.05 5.63 2.74
N ALA A 109 9.37 4.87 1.70
CA ALA A 109 9.80 3.48 1.84
C ALA A 109 11.24 3.41 2.34
N PRO A 110 11.50 2.68 3.44
CA PRO A 110 12.87 2.44 3.88
C PRO A 110 13.66 1.67 2.84
N PHE A 111 14.98 1.80 2.89
CA PHE A 111 15.86 0.99 2.05
C PHE A 111 15.60 -0.49 2.31
N GLY A 112 15.49 -1.29 1.25
CA GLY A 112 15.23 -2.71 1.36
C GLY A 112 13.75 -3.10 1.36
N THR A 113 12.83 -2.12 1.26
CA THR A 113 11.40 -2.43 1.13
C THR A 113 11.15 -3.27 -0.11
N THR A 114 10.38 -4.36 0.05
CA THR A 114 10.03 -5.26 -1.04
C THR A 114 8.56 -5.14 -1.39
N TYR A 115 8.23 -5.43 -2.64
CA TYR A 115 6.86 -5.36 -3.17
C TYR A 115 6.50 -6.70 -3.77
N THR A 116 5.44 -7.32 -3.26
CA THR A 116 5.00 -8.65 -3.66
C THR A 116 3.59 -8.57 -4.22
N TRP A 117 3.40 -9.06 -5.45
CA TRP A 117 2.06 -9.20 -6.00
C TRP A 117 1.39 -10.42 -5.37
N VAL A 118 0.13 -10.24 -4.97
CA VAL A 118 -0.72 -11.33 -4.48
C VAL A 118 -2.04 -11.32 -5.26
N PRO A 119 -2.70 -12.47 -5.44
CA PRO A 119 -4.02 -12.46 -6.05
C PRO A 119 -5.04 -11.79 -5.14
N ARG A 120 -6.12 -11.30 -5.74
CA ARG A 120 -7.16 -10.52 -5.05
C ARG A 120 -7.70 -11.24 -3.81
N GLU A 121 -7.90 -12.54 -3.88
CA GLU A 121 -8.41 -13.34 -2.77
C GLU A 121 -7.48 -13.40 -1.56
N GLN A 122 -6.23 -13.00 -1.73
CA GLN A 122 -5.25 -12.88 -0.63
C GLN A 122 -5.08 -11.43 -0.15
N ASN A 123 -5.90 -10.50 -0.67
CA ASN A 123 -5.87 -9.10 -0.29
C ASN A 123 -7.23 -8.60 0.22
N LYS A 124 -8.02 -9.50 0.79
CA LYS A 124 -9.41 -9.22 1.18
C LYS A 124 -9.55 -8.20 2.29
N HIS A 125 -8.62 -8.18 3.25
CA HIS A 125 -8.69 -7.24 4.37
C HIS A 125 -8.56 -5.80 3.86
N ALA A 126 -7.55 -5.53 3.04
CA ALA A 126 -7.39 -4.20 2.44
C ALA A 126 -8.58 -3.85 1.53
N ASP A 127 -9.09 -4.80 0.76
CA ASP A 127 -10.26 -4.60 -0.09
C ASP A 127 -11.49 -4.19 0.73
N ARG A 128 -11.73 -4.84 1.86
CA ARG A 128 -12.85 -4.46 2.76
C ARG A 128 -12.69 -3.06 3.31
N LEU A 129 -11.47 -2.64 3.64
CA LEU A 129 -11.21 -1.30 4.13
C LEU A 129 -11.46 -0.24 3.05
N ALA A 130 -11.22 -0.58 1.79
CA ALA A 130 -11.48 0.30 0.65
C ALA A 130 -12.97 0.46 0.36
N ASN A 131 -13.78 -0.48 0.79
CA ASN A 131 -15.22 -0.47 0.57
C ASN A 131 -15.96 -0.09 1.87
#